data_d0dc8be104319e0e130f4de66c5e420a
#
_entry.id   d0dc8be104319e0e130f4de66c5e420a
#
_cell.length_a   1.000
_cell.length_b   1.000
_cell.length_c   1.000
_cell.angle_alpha   90.00
_cell.angle_beta   90.00
_cell.angle_gamma   90.00
#
_symmetry.space_group_name_H-M   'P 1'
#
loop_
_entity.id
_entity.type
_entity.pdbx_description
1 polymer ?
#
loop_
_entity_poly.entity_id
_entity_poly.type
_entity_poly.pdbx_seq_one_letter_code
_entity_poly.pdbx_strand_id
1 'polypeptide(L)'
;MKRILTLMAVLSLLASCGTDKKTNNPENMNKNEALQEVAGRKNFGPNHALVTTPQPCVMIATWDENKNPDVMMAAWAGQYDARQIVISLSKHKTTDNLEKTKAFTVSFADERTVAESDYFGLVSGNNVPNKVARAGFTITPSPNVNAPIINEYPLTLECKVVSWSDGILVGEVVNMSADDCILDDDGHIDLGKLKPIVFDAAAMAYRSVGEIVGKAWGAGKAFTE
;
A
#
# COMPACT_ATOMS: atom_id res chain seq x y z
N MET A 1 41.68 -25.47 31.43
CA MET A 1 41.43 -26.89 31.83
C MET A 1 40.10 -26.93 32.58
N LYS A 2 39.29 -27.87 32.32
CA LYS A 2 37.97 -28.33 32.78
C LYS A 2 36.79 -27.86 31.89
N ARG A 3 36.45 -28.83 31.03
CA ARG A 3 35.17 -28.93 30.27
C ARG A 3 34.08 -29.35 31.26
N ILE A 4 32.92 -28.72 31.19
CA ILE A 4 31.69 -29.21 31.80
C ILE A 4 30.70 -29.47 30.66
N LEU A 5 30.45 -30.76 30.41
CA LEU A 5 29.33 -31.25 29.61
C LEU A 5 28.05 -31.07 30.41
N THR A 6 27.03 -30.46 29.85
CA THR A 6 25.68 -30.50 30.39
C THR A 6 24.80 -31.36 29.49
N LEU A 7 24.31 -32.41 30.07
CA LEU A 7 23.47 -33.49 29.54
C LEU A 7 22.05 -32.92 29.31
N MET A 8 21.52 -32.99 28.08
CA MET A 8 20.12 -32.76 27.81
C MET A 8 19.31 -34.03 28.08
N ALA A 9 18.43 -33.97 29.06
CA ALA A 9 17.43 -34.99 29.30
C ALA A 9 16.20 -34.74 28.40
N VAL A 10 15.93 -35.71 27.52
CA VAL A 10 14.70 -35.75 26.70
C VAL A 10 13.62 -36.39 27.56
N LEU A 11 12.59 -35.59 27.92
CA LEU A 11 11.41 -36.09 28.61
C LEU A 11 10.32 -36.37 27.57
N SER A 12 10.06 -37.65 27.29
CA SER A 12 8.94 -38.11 26.47
C SER A 12 7.67 -38.11 27.31
N LEU A 13 6.74 -37.21 26.99
CA LEU A 13 5.37 -37.25 27.54
C LEU A 13 4.46 -38.03 26.59
N LEU A 14 4.06 -39.19 26.99
CA LEU A 14 2.96 -39.95 26.39
C LEU A 14 1.65 -39.25 26.73
N ALA A 15 0.99 -38.65 25.71
CA ALA A 15 -0.37 -38.12 25.85
C ALA A 15 -1.37 -39.26 25.73
N SER A 16 -2.08 -39.52 26.83
CA SER A 16 -3.24 -40.40 26.92
C SER A 16 -4.40 -39.85 26.08
N CYS A 17 -4.90 -40.67 25.16
CA CYS A 17 -6.08 -40.39 24.35
C CYS A 17 -7.33 -40.62 25.21
N GLY A 18 -7.90 -39.54 25.79
CA GLY A 18 -9.18 -39.55 26.46
C GLY A 18 -10.29 -39.21 25.46
N THR A 19 -11.18 -40.14 25.17
CA THR A 19 -12.36 -39.93 24.33
C THR A 19 -13.45 -39.27 25.15
N ASP A 20 -13.47 -37.94 25.22
CA ASP A 20 -14.64 -37.20 25.69
C ASP A 20 -15.62 -37.00 24.51
N LYS A 21 -16.76 -37.70 24.60
CA LYS A 21 -17.93 -37.44 23.76
C LYS A 21 -18.53 -36.08 24.17
N LYS A 22 -18.10 -34.99 23.57
CA LYS A 22 -18.81 -33.71 23.62
C LYS A 22 -20.05 -33.80 22.76
N THR A 23 -21.21 -33.68 23.39
CA THR A 23 -22.50 -33.47 22.74
C THR A 23 -22.44 -32.13 22.00
N ASN A 24 -22.39 -32.18 20.66
CA ASN A 24 -22.43 -31.02 19.78
C ASN A 24 -23.80 -30.35 19.91
N ASN A 25 -23.87 -29.25 20.61
CA ASN A 25 -25.00 -28.34 20.54
C ASN A 25 -24.79 -27.41 19.31
N PRO A 26 -25.69 -27.45 18.29
CA PRO A 26 -25.48 -26.67 17.04
C PRO A 26 -25.44 -25.16 17.24
N GLU A 27 -25.90 -24.64 18.38
CA GLU A 27 -25.98 -23.18 18.60
C GLU A 27 -24.68 -22.52 19.06
N ASN A 28 -23.58 -23.29 19.28
CA ASN A 28 -22.31 -22.78 19.78
C ASN A 28 -21.13 -23.19 18.91
N MET A 29 -21.34 -23.46 17.62
CA MET A 29 -20.22 -23.64 16.69
C MET A 29 -19.47 -22.32 16.55
N ASN A 30 -18.22 -22.33 17.03
CA ASN A 30 -17.29 -21.24 16.78
C ASN A 30 -17.22 -20.98 15.26
N LYS A 31 -17.48 -19.75 14.82
CA LYS A 31 -17.45 -19.39 13.39
C LYS A 31 -16.15 -19.83 12.69
N ASN A 32 -15.06 -19.97 13.43
CA ASN A 32 -13.79 -20.47 12.93
C ASN A 32 -13.79 -21.99 12.65
N GLU A 33 -14.56 -22.80 13.42
CA GLU A 33 -14.71 -24.24 13.18
C GLU A 33 -15.59 -24.48 11.94
N ALA A 34 -16.65 -23.69 11.75
CA ALA A 34 -17.51 -23.78 10.58
C ALA A 34 -16.77 -23.52 9.26
N LEU A 35 -15.76 -22.64 9.26
CA LEU A 35 -14.93 -22.38 8.07
C LEU A 35 -14.00 -23.53 7.72
N GLN A 36 -13.64 -24.41 8.65
CA GLN A 36 -12.81 -25.60 8.40
C GLN A 36 -13.60 -26.73 7.71
N GLU A 37 -14.92 -26.74 7.85
CA GLU A 37 -15.79 -27.76 7.22
C GLU A 37 -16.04 -27.49 5.72
N VAL A 38 -15.73 -26.27 5.22
CA VAL A 38 -15.82 -25.99 3.78
C VAL A 38 -14.64 -26.64 3.08
N ALA A 39 -14.91 -27.66 2.26
CA ALA A 39 -13.89 -28.41 1.53
C ALA A 39 -12.93 -27.49 0.78
N GLY A 40 -11.63 -27.65 1.02
CA GLY A 40 -10.57 -26.85 0.41
C GLY A 40 -10.34 -25.46 1.02
N ARG A 41 -11.07 -25.06 2.07
CA ARG A 41 -10.83 -23.77 2.77
C ARG A 41 -9.97 -23.97 3.99
N LYS A 42 -8.86 -23.21 4.06
CA LYS A 42 -7.98 -23.16 5.23
C LYS A 42 -8.32 -21.97 6.11
N ASN A 43 -8.50 -22.18 7.42
CA ASN A 43 -8.62 -21.12 8.40
C ASN A 43 -7.23 -20.71 8.91
N PHE A 44 -6.89 -19.43 8.78
CA PHE A 44 -5.59 -18.88 9.22
C PHE A 44 -5.67 -18.26 10.62
N GLY A 45 -6.87 -18.02 11.17
CA GLY A 45 -7.05 -17.39 12.46
C GLY A 45 -6.71 -15.89 12.49
N PRO A 46 -6.86 -15.24 13.66
CA PRO A 46 -6.71 -13.77 13.77
C PRO A 46 -5.26 -13.28 13.79
N ASN A 47 -4.29 -14.16 14.05
CA ASN A 47 -2.88 -13.79 14.20
C ASN A 47 -2.08 -13.97 12.89
N HIS A 48 -2.72 -14.31 11.79
CA HIS A 48 -2.09 -14.39 10.49
C HIS A 48 -1.87 -12.98 9.93
N ALA A 49 -0.77 -12.79 9.18
CA ALA A 49 -0.54 -11.52 8.50
C ALA A 49 -1.72 -11.20 7.55
N LEU A 50 -2.22 -9.97 7.63
CA LEU A 50 -3.32 -9.52 6.80
C LEU A 50 -2.87 -9.40 5.34
N VAL A 51 -3.61 -10.02 4.43
CA VAL A 51 -3.42 -9.91 2.99
C VAL A 51 -4.59 -9.15 2.40
N THR A 52 -4.39 -7.87 2.14
CA THR A 52 -5.34 -7.00 1.43
C THR A 52 -4.72 -6.63 0.09
N THR A 53 -4.94 -7.42 -0.92
CA THR A 53 -4.31 -7.25 -2.23
C THR A 53 -5.35 -7.10 -3.33
N PRO A 54 -5.07 -6.37 -4.42
CA PRO A 54 -3.89 -5.55 -4.66
C PRO A 54 -3.92 -4.22 -3.89
N GLN A 55 -2.73 -3.71 -3.50
CA GLN A 55 -2.59 -2.40 -2.89
C GLN A 55 -1.82 -1.47 -3.84
N PRO A 56 -2.27 -0.21 -4.06
CA PRO A 56 -1.55 0.71 -4.94
C PRO A 56 -0.19 1.06 -4.35
N CYS A 57 0.81 1.26 -5.19
CA CYS A 57 2.08 1.83 -4.81
C CYS A 57 2.05 3.33 -5.11
N VAL A 58 1.75 4.14 -4.08
CA VAL A 58 1.67 5.60 -4.21
C VAL A 58 2.93 6.26 -3.69
N MET A 59 3.38 7.29 -4.42
CA MET A 59 4.55 8.10 -4.11
C MET A 59 4.08 9.43 -3.56
N ILE A 60 4.36 9.69 -2.27
CA ILE A 60 3.96 10.93 -1.60
C ILE A 60 5.15 11.86 -1.57
N ALA A 61 5.03 13.04 -2.18
CA ALA A 61 6.10 14.02 -2.20
C ALA A 61 5.72 15.31 -1.46
N THR A 62 6.67 15.85 -0.71
CA THR A 62 6.53 17.06 0.13
C THR A 62 7.78 17.90 0.08
N TRP A 63 7.66 19.20 0.36
CA TRP A 63 8.80 20.06 0.68
C TRP A 63 9.13 20.00 2.17
N ASP A 64 10.41 20.03 2.50
CA ASP A 64 10.83 20.40 3.86
C ASP A 64 10.88 21.93 4.03
N GLU A 65 11.29 22.41 5.22
CA GLU A 65 11.40 23.82 5.55
C GLU A 65 12.37 24.58 4.66
N ASN A 66 13.38 23.89 4.14
CA ASN A 66 14.43 24.45 3.27
C ASN A 66 14.13 24.25 1.79
N LYS A 67 12.92 23.84 1.44
CA LYS A 67 12.52 23.49 0.07
C LYS A 67 13.31 22.32 -0.53
N ASN A 68 13.85 21.43 0.29
CA ASN A 68 14.36 20.18 -0.21
C ASN A 68 13.19 19.20 -0.43
N PRO A 69 13.16 18.46 -1.54
CA PRO A 69 12.11 17.49 -1.80
C PRO A 69 12.31 16.24 -0.93
N ASP A 70 11.22 15.74 -0.36
CA ASP A 70 11.16 14.43 0.22
C ASP A 70 10.06 13.63 -0.46
N VAL A 71 10.31 12.37 -0.77
CA VAL A 71 9.36 11.44 -1.37
C VAL A 71 9.40 10.11 -0.63
N MET A 72 8.24 9.51 -0.37
CA MET A 72 8.14 8.17 0.20
C MET A 72 7.13 7.34 -0.57
N MET A 73 7.32 6.02 -0.57
CA MET A 73 6.32 5.08 -1.07
C MET A 73 5.38 4.65 0.07
N ALA A 74 4.10 4.60 -0.23
CA ALA A 74 3.06 4.03 0.64
C ALA A 74 2.16 3.08 -0.17
N ALA A 75 1.65 2.05 0.50
CA ALA A 75 0.74 1.07 -0.11
C ALA A 75 -0.67 1.11 0.49
N TRP A 76 -0.85 1.69 1.67
CA TRP A 76 -2.16 1.75 2.33
C TRP A 76 -2.86 3.04 1.97
N ALA A 77 -3.29 3.14 0.71
CA ALA A 77 -3.92 4.30 0.13
C ALA A 77 -5.14 3.92 -0.70
N GLY A 78 -6.07 4.86 -0.86
CA GLY A 78 -7.24 4.68 -1.70
C GLY A 78 -8.04 5.96 -1.88
N GLN A 79 -9.00 5.91 -2.80
CA GLN A 79 -9.98 6.97 -2.96
C GLN A 79 -10.90 6.99 -1.72
N TYR A 80 -11.07 8.15 -1.11
CA TYR A 80 -11.91 8.35 0.06
C TYR A 80 -13.28 8.91 -0.30
N ASP A 81 -13.30 9.86 -1.24
CA ASP A 81 -14.51 10.49 -1.77
C ASP A 81 -14.24 10.90 -3.23
N ALA A 82 -15.21 11.50 -3.91
CA ALA A 82 -15.12 11.94 -5.30
C ALA A 82 -13.88 12.80 -5.60
N ARG A 83 -13.39 13.55 -4.62
CA ARG A 83 -12.23 14.45 -4.72
C ARG A 83 -11.23 14.29 -3.59
N GLN A 84 -11.28 13.19 -2.85
CA GLN A 84 -10.40 12.99 -1.72
C GLN A 84 -9.70 11.64 -1.80
N ILE A 85 -8.45 11.62 -1.31
CA ILE A 85 -7.64 10.43 -1.12
C ILE A 85 -7.38 10.22 0.37
N VAL A 86 -7.38 8.97 0.80
CA VAL A 86 -6.99 8.57 2.16
C VAL A 86 -5.72 7.74 2.11
N ILE A 87 -4.81 7.98 3.04
CA ILE A 87 -3.55 7.25 3.15
C ILE A 87 -3.28 6.97 4.63
N SER A 88 -2.98 5.71 4.97
CA SER A 88 -2.51 5.36 6.31
C SER A 88 -0.99 5.43 6.36
N LEU A 89 -0.46 6.24 7.28
CA LEU A 89 0.97 6.54 7.40
C LEU A 89 1.44 6.41 8.85
N SER A 90 2.62 5.87 9.04
CA SER A 90 3.37 6.01 10.28
C SER A 90 4.13 7.35 10.29
N LYS A 91 4.78 7.68 11.42
CA LYS A 91 5.61 8.87 11.51
C LYS A 91 6.88 8.75 10.65
N HIS A 92 7.05 9.69 9.72
CA HIS A 92 8.15 9.78 8.76
C HIS A 92 8.58 11.25 8.56
N LYS A 93 9.69 11.50 7.85
CA LYS A 93 10.07 12.84 7.37
C LYS A 93 8.91 13.50 6.62
N THR A 94 8.25 12.74 5.76
CA THR A 94 7.09 13.19 4.97
C THR A 94 5.95 13.70 5.87
N THR A 95 5.60 12.98 6.96
CA THR A 95 4.55 13.43 7.88
C THR A 95 4.93 14.69 8.66
N ASP A 96 6.20 14.83 9.06
CA ASP A 96 6.71 16.05 9.68
C ASP A 96 6.62 17.25 8.72
N ASN A 97 6.84 17.03 7.42
CA ASN A 97 6.68 18.04 6.39
C ASN A 97 5.20 18.40 6.17
N LEU A 98 4.28 17.41 6.16
CA LEU A 98 2.84 17.62 6.01
C LEU A 98 2.27 18.52 7.12
N GLU A 99 2.75 18.39 8.35
CA GLU A 99 2.33 19.24 9.46
C GLU A 99 2.64 20.72 9.22
N LYS A 100 3.70 21.02 8.46
CA LYS A 100 4.16 22.38 8.16
C LYS A 100 3.59 22.92 6.86
N THR A 101 3.69 22.15 5.78
CA THR A 101 3.32 22.62 4.43
C THR A 101 1.83 22.52 4.15
N LYS A 102 1.12 21.61 4.83
CA LYS A 102 -0.30 21.30 4.62
C LYS A 102 -0.63 20.94 3.17
N ALA A 103 0.38 20.48 2.41
CA ALA A 103 0.26 20.14 1.00
C ALA A 103 1.21 19.00 0.62
N PHE A 104 0.82 18.23 -0.37
CA PHE A 104 1.59 17.11 -0.91
C PHE A 104 1.16 16.79 -2.32
N THR A 105 2.00 16.03 -3.04
CA THR A 105 1.58 15.37 -4.28
C THR A 105 1.53 13.87 -4.07
N VAL A 106 0.70 13.19 -4.85
CA VAL A 106 0.62 11.73 -4.93
C VAL A 106 0.81 11.32 -6.38
N SER A 107 1.83 10.55 -6.64
CA SER A 107 2.07 9.93 -7.94
C SER A 107 1.96 8.41 -7.84
N PHE A 108 1.94 7.71 -8.96
CA PHE A 108 1.79 6.26 -9.00
C PHE A 108 3.05 5.64 -9.58
N ALA A 109 3.65 4.70 -8.83
CA ALA A 109 4.78 3.92 -9.32
C ALA A 109 4.32 3.00 -10.45
N ASP A 110 5.14 2.86 -11.47
CA ASP A 110 4.89 2.04 -12.65
C ASP A 110 6.01 1.00 -12.88
N GLU A 111 5.85 0.14 -13.89
CA GLU A 111 6.84 -0.91 -14.22
C GLU A 111 8.25 -0.37 -14.49
N ARG A 112 8.40 0.89 -14.94
CA ARG A 112 9.69 1.50 -15.30
C ARG A 112 10.44 2.01 -14.07
N THR A 113 9.71 2.29 -12.98
CA THR A 113 10.20 3.01 -11.80
C THR A 113 10.23 2.15 -10.54
N VAL A 114 10.15 0.81 -10.66
CA VAL A 114 10.08 -0.13 -9.52
C VAL A 114 11.24 0.05 -8.56
N ALA A 115 12.47 0.09 -9.05
CA ALA A 115 13.67 0.14 -8.20
C ALA A 115 13.78 1.46 -7.43
N GLU A 116 13.53 2.58 -8.10
CA GLU A 116 13.58 3.92 -7.52
C GLU A 116 12.44 4.12 -6.52
N SER A 117 11.24 3.61 -6.85
CA SER A 117 10.08 3.68 -5.95
C SER A 117 10.29 2.86 -4.69
N ASP A 118 10.82 1.64 -4.80
CA ASP A 118 11.20 0.80 -3.65
C ASP A 118 12.27 1.48 -2.81
N TYR A 119 13.31 2.05 -3.45
CA TYR A 119 14.36 2.81 -2.78
C TYR A 119 13.78 3.96 -1.94
N PHE A 120 12.77 4.68 -2.43
CA PHE A 120 12.11 5.76 -1.66
C PHE A 120 11.34 5.23 -0.45
N GLY A 121 10.92 3.97 -0.46
CA GLY A 121 10.35 3.27 0.68
C GLY A 121 11.38 2.78 1.70
N LEU A 122 12.59 2.44 1.24
CA LEU A 122 13.67 1.88 2.08
C LEU A 122 14.43 2.94 2.87
N VAL A 123 14.54 4.17 2.37
CA VAL A 123 15.39 5.20 2.99
C VAL A 123 14.59 6.42 3.47
N SER A 124 14.89 6.86 4.70
CA SER A 124 14.33 8.11 5.24
C SER A 124 15.06 9.33 4.69
N GLY A 125 14.30 10.38 4.29
CA GLY A 125 14.86 11.68 3.95
C GLY A 125 15.63 12.37 5.09
N ASN A 126 15.42 11.93 6.33
CA ASN A 126 16.24 12.38 7.47
C ASN A 126 17.68 11.88 7.37
N ASN A 127 17.89 10.68 6.84
CA ASN A 127 19.22 10.06 6.70
C ASN A 127 19.85 10.34 5.33
N VAL A 128 19.01 10.50 4.30
CA VAL A 128 19.44 10.71 2.90
C VAL A 128 18.66 11.91 2.33
N PRO A 129 19.04 13.16 2.65
CA PRO A 129 18.28 14.36 2.23
C PRO A 129 18.17 14.52 0.71
N ASN A 130 19.15 14.02 -0.05
CA ASN A 130 19.21 14.11 -1.51
C ASN A 130 18.73 12.84 -2.20
N LYS A 131 17.86 12.02 -1.57
CA LYS A 131 17.44 10.71 -2.11
C LYS A 131 16.78 10.79 -3.48
N VAL A 132 16.03 11.86 -3.78
CA VAL A 132 15.41 12.06 -5.10
C VAL A 132 16.48 12.16 -6.19
N ALA A 133 17.46 13.04 -6.02
CA ALA A 133 18.57 13.19 -6.95
C ALA A 133 19.44 11.94 -7.06
N ARG A 134 19.63 11.21 -5.94
CA ARG A 134 20.38 9.93 -5.95
C ARG A 134 19.69 8.83 -6.75
N ALA A 135 18.35 8.84 -6.79
CA ALA A 135 17.58 7.96 -7.67
C ALA A 135 17.63 8.38 -9.15
N GLY A 136 18.27 9.51 -9.47
CA GLY A 136 18.28 10.06 -10.82
C GLY A 136 17.00 10.80 -11.20
N PHE A 137 16.13 11.08 -10.23
CA PHE A 137 14.84 11.72 -10.45
C PHE A 137 14.94 13.25 -10.30
N THR A 138 14.07 13.93 -11.02
CA THR A 138 13.98 15.38 -11.09
C THR A 138 12.65 15.88 -10.54
N ILE A 139 12.58 17.16 -10.22
CA ILE A 139 11.39 17.75 -9.61
C ILE A 139 11.00 19.06 -10.32
N THR A 140 9.69 19.33 -10.30
CA THR A 140 9.11 20.62 -10.65
C THR A 140 8.21 21.09 -9.49
N PRO A 141 8.27 22.36 -9.05
CA PRO A 141 7.31 22.86 -8.07
C PRO A 141 5.88 22.79 -8.63
N SER A 142 4.93 22.26 -7.82
CA SER A 142 3.53 22.29 -8.21
C SER A 142 3.03 23.74 -8.36
N PRO A 143 2.27 24.06 -9.41
CA PRO A 143 1.63 25.37 -9.56
C PRO A 143 0.39 25.54 -8.67
N ASN A 144 -0.17 24.46 -8.13
CA ASN A 144 -1.46 24.48 -7.43
C ASN A 144 -1.36 24.30 -5.92
N VAL A 145 -0.25 23.66 -5.45
CA VAL A 145 -0.03 23.38 -4.03
C VAL A 145 1.45 23.56 -3.63
N ASN A 146 1.71 23.79 -2.36
CA ASN A 146 3.08 23.92 -1.85
C ASN A 146 3.76 22.54 -1.69
N ALA A 147 3.94 21.81 -2.81
CA ALA A 147 4.57 20.50 -2.87
C ALA A 147 5.36 20.31 -4.19
N PRO A 148 6.35 19.39 -4.24
CA PRO A 148 7.03 19.05 -5.49
C PRO A 148 6.25 18.04 -6.31
N ILE A 149 6.33 18.14 -7.63
CA ILE A 149 5.98 17.08 -8.59
C ILE A 149 7.26 16.32 -8.93
N ILE A 150 7.22 15.02 -8.91
CA ILE A 150 8.32 14.15 -9.36
C ILE A 150 8.08 13.86 -10.83
N ASN A 151 8.98 14.33 -11.70
CA ASN A 151 8.76 14.39 -13.13
C ASN A 151 8.73 13.01 -13.83
N GLU A 152 9.35 12.00 -13.23
CA GLU A 152 9.45 10.66 -13.80
C GLU A 152 8.16 9.82 -13.60
N TYR A 153 7.20 10.30 -12.78
CA TYR A 153 5.89 9.68 -12.63
C TYR A 153 4.86 10.37 -13.53
N PRO A 154 4.28 9.67 -14.49
CA PRO A 154 3.45 10.29 -15.52
C PRO A 154 2.04 10.67 -15.06
N LEU A 155 1.65 10.32 -13.83
CA LEU A 155 0.35 10.69 -13.22
C LEU A 155 0.59 11.24 -11.83
N THR A 156 0.10 12.47 -11.60
CA THR A 156 0.25 13.17 -10.31
C THR A 156 -1.06 13.81 -9.87
N LEU A 157 -1.43 13.57 -8.60
CA LEU A 157 -2.48 14.27 -7.88
C LEU A 157 -1.84 15.36 -7.01
N GLU A 158 -2.33 16.58 -7.07
CA GLU A 158 -1.89 17.71 -6.27
C GLU A 158 -2.88 17.94 -5.14
N CYS A 159 -2.44 17.79 -3.88
CA CYS A 159 -3.32 17.63 -2.74
C CYS A 159 -3.08 18.68 -1.64
N LYS A 160 -4.17 19.09 -1.00
CA LYS A 160 -4.16 19.83 0.27
C LYS A 160 -4.57 18.90 1.41
N VAL A 161 -3.91 19.03 2.56
CA VAL A 161 -4.28 18.27 3.75
C VAL A 161 -5.64 18.74 4.27
N VAL A 162 -6.62 17.85 4.33
CA VAL A 162 -7.92 18.05 4.98
C VAL A 162 -7.81 17.69 6.46
N SER A 163 -7.25 16.51 6.75
CA SER A 163 -6.97 16.06 8.12
C SER A 163 -5.75 15.16 8.17
N TRP A 164 -5.06 15.23 9.29
CA TRP A 164 -3.97 14.33 9.66
C TRP A 164 -4.08 14.04 11.15
N SER A 165 -4.54 12.83 11.51
CA SER A 165 -4.63 12.36 12.88
C SER A 165 -4.58 10.83 12.94
N ASP A 166 -4.02 10.30 14.01
CA ASP A 166 -4.00 8.86 14.31
C ASP A 166 -3.43 7.99 13.16
N GLY A 167 -2.48 8.55 12.41
CA GLY A 167 -1.88 7.86 11.27
C GLY A 167 -2.73 7.88 9.99
N ILE A 168 -3.84 8.61 9.97
CA ILE A 168 -4.71 8.73 8.80
C ILE A 168 -4.59 10.13 8.21
N LEU A 169 -4.11 10.19 6.97
CA LEU A 169 -4.07 11.40 6.14
C LEU A 169 -5.26 11.39 5.18
N VAL A 170 -6.05 12.45 5.23
CA VAL A 170 -7.05 12.73 4.19
C VAL A 170 -6.61 13.98 3.43
N GLY A 171 -6.53 13.87 2.12
CA GLY A 171 -6.16 14.96 1.22
C GLY A 171 -7.26 15.26 0.21
N GLU A 172 -7.54 16.56 0.01
CA GLU A 172 -8.35 17.04 -1.11
C GLU A 172 -7.48 17.14 -2.37
N VAL A 173 -7.89 16.47 -3.43
CA VAL A 173 -7.26 16.57 -4.76
C VAL A 173 -7.76 17.86 -5.42
N VAL A 174 -6.89 18.85 -5.51
CA VAL A 174 -7.19 20.16 -6.11
C VAL A 174 -6.86 20.20 -7.60
N ASN A 175 -5.95 19.34 -8.05
CA ASN A 175 -5.61 19.14 -9.45
C ASN A 175 -5.08 17.73 -9.69
N MET A 176 -5.25 17.22 -10.91
CA MET A 176 -4.63 15.99 -11.41
C MET A 176 -4.01 16.32 -12.77
N SER A 177 -2.76 15.91 -12.97
CA SER A 177 -2.04 16.03 -14.22
C SER A 177 -1.52 14.69 -14.69
N ALA A 178 -1.49 14.48 -15.98
CA ALA A 178 -1.04 13.26 -16.63
C ALA A 178 -0.22 13.60 -17.87
N ASP A 179 0.81 12.80 -18.14
CA ASP A 179 1.57 12.89 -19.39
C ASP A 179 0.77 12.30 -20.55
N ASP A 180 0.93 12.85 -21.75
CA ASP A 180 0.24 12.39 -22.95
C ASP A 180 0.49 10.90 -23.24
N CYS A 181 1.65 10.37 -22.86
CA CYS A 181 2.03 8.98 -23.12
C CYS A 181 1.16 7.94 -22.39
N ILE A 182 0.41 8.33 -21.37
CA ILE A 182 -0.52 7.45 -20.64
C ILE A 182 -1.99 7.72 -20.97
N LEU A 183 -2.29 8.59 -21.93
CA LEU A 183 -3.66 8.89 -22.36
C LEU A 183 -4.07 8.03 -23.54
N ASP A 184 -5.36 7.66 -23.60
CA ASP A 184 -5.98 7.08 -24.78
C ASP A 184 -6.28 8.15 -25.83
N ASP A 185 -6.88 7.75 -26.97
CA ASP A 185 -7.18 8.66 -28.09
C ASP A 185 -8.28 9.69 -27.73
N ASP A 186 -9.06 9.44 -26.69
CA ASP A 186 -10.10 10.34 -26.17
C ASP A 186 -9.58 11.24 -25.02
N GLY A 187 -8.30 11.12 -24.64
CA GLY A 187 -7.65 11.89 -23.59
C GLY A 187 -7.93 11.38 -22.17
N HIS A 188 -8.41 10.16 -22.02
CA HIS A 188 -8.57 9.52 -20.71
C HIS A 188 -7.30 8.74 -20.31
N ILE A 189 -7.09 8.60 -18.98
CA ILE A 189 -5.98 7.80 -18.46
C ILE A 189 -6.20 6.33 -18.81
N ASP A 190 -5.23 5.73 -19.49
CA ASP A 190 -5.17 4.32 -19.84
C ASP A 190 -4.19 3.58 -18.91
N LEU A 191 -4.72 2.69 -18.07
CA LEU A 191 -3.90 1.90 -17.15
C LEU A 191 -2.99 0.91 -17.89
N GLY A 192 -3.34 0.48 -19.12
CA GLY A 192 -2.48 -0.34 -19.98
C GLY A 192 -1.25 0.41 -20.48
N LYS A 193 -1.37 1.74 -20.64
CA LYS A 193 -0.24 2.63 -20.96
C LYS A 193 0.53 3.07 -19.72
N LEU A 194 -0.16 3.41 -18.63
CA LEU A 194 0.44 3.78 -17.34
C LEU A 194 1.23 2.62 -16.73
N LYS A 195 0.70 1.38 -16.81
CA LYS A 195 1.28 0.17 -16.22
C LYS A 195 1.63 0.32 -14.73
N PRO A 196 0.68 0.74 -13.89
CA PRO A 196 0.96 0.95 -12.48
C PRO A 196 1.30 -0.38 -11.81
N ILE A 197 2.19 -0.33 -10.81
CA ILE A 197 2.49 -1.49 -9.98
C ILE A 197 1.62 -1.50 -8.72
N VAL A 198 1.36 -2.70 -8.22
CA VAL A 198 0.64 -2.94 -6.96
C VAL A 198 1.50 -3.79 -6.03
N PHE A 199 1.38 -3.54 -4.73
CA PHE A 199 2.04 -4.35 -3.72
C PHE A 199 1.21 -5.60 -3.42
N ASP A 200 1.85 -6.76 -3.57
CA ASP A 200 1.33 -8.08 -3.19
C ASP A 200 1.90 -8.46 -1.82
N ALA A 201 1.11 -8.26 -0.77
CA ALA A 201 1.52 -8.55 0.60
C ALA A 201 1.72 -10.05 0.87
N ALA A 202 1.09 -10.93 0.08
CA ALA A 202 1.25 -12.38 0.24
C ALA A 202 2.60 -12.86 -0.27
N ALA A 203 3.06 -12.30 -1.39
CA ALA A 203 4.34 -12.65 -2.01
C ALA A 203 5.49 -11.72 -1.59
N MET A 204 5.20 -10.63 -0.88
CA MET A 204 6.15 -9.54 -0.59
C MET A 204 6.84 -9.07 -1.87
N ALA A 205 6.03 -8.72 -2.89
CA ALA A 205 6.48 -8.40 -4.23
C ALA A 205 5.64 -7.28 -4.86
N TYR A 206 6.15 -6.70 -5.93
CA TYR A 206 5.37 -5.83 -6.81
C TYR A 206 4.82 -6.62 -7.99
N ARG A 207 3.59 -6.30 -8.41
CA ARG A 207 2.94 -6.89 -9.58
C ARG A 207 2.38 -5.80 -10.48
N SER A 208 2.33 -6.08 -11.78
CA SER A 208 1.57 -5.27 -12.73
C SER A 208 0.07 -5.47 -12.55
N VAL A 209 -0.71 -4.47 -12.93
CA VAL A 209 -2.15 -4.61 -13.13
C VAL A 209 -2.38 -5.36 -14.45
N GLY A 210 -3.22 -6.41 -14.41
CA GLY A 210 -3.48 -7.27 -15.55
C GLY A 210 -4.49 -6.69 -16.56
N GLU A 211 -4.87 -7.52 -17.52
CA GLU A 211 -5.83 -7.18 -18.57
C GLU A 211 -7.24 -6.89 -18.06
N ILE A 212 -8.03 -6.16 -18.85
CA ILE A 212 -9.45 -5.93 -18.57
C ILE A 212 -10.20 -7.26 -18.65
N VAL A 213 -10.82 -7.67 -17.54
CA VAL A 213 -11.56 -8.95 -17.45
C VAL A 213 -13.09 -8.77 -17.51
N GLY A 214 -13.58 -7.52 -17.51
CA GLY A 214 -15.01 -7.23 -17.59
C GLY A 214 -15.33 -5.76 -17.52
N LYS A 215 -16.50 -5.38 -18.02
CA LYS A 215 -17.00 -3.99 -17.97
C LYS A 215 -17.64 -3.73 -16.61
N ALA A 216 -17.16 -2.73 -15.88
CA ALA A 216 -17.77 -2.27 -14.64
C ALA A 216 -19.24 -1.85 -14.88
N TRP A 217 -20.14 -2.18 -13.94
CA TRP A 217 -21.60 -1.98 -14.01
C TRP A 217 -22.25 -2.58 -15.27
N GLY A 218 -21.54 -3.42 -15.99
CA GLY A 218 -22.04 -4.11 -17.20
C GLY A 218 -21.97 -5.61 -17.10
N ALA A 219 -20.90 -6.16 -16.53
CA ALA A 219 -20.68 -7.61 -16.45
C ALA A 219 -21.77 -8.36 -15.66
N GLY A 220 -22.37 -7.71 -14.63
CA GLY A 220 -23.44 -8.32 -13.82
C GLY A 220 -24.85 -8.17 -14.36
N LYS A 221 -25.08 -7.52 -15.50
CA LYS A 221 -26.44 -7.28 -16.03
C LYS A 221 -27.24 -8.54 -16.32
N ALA A 222 -26.56 -9.64 -16.65
CA ALA A 222 -27.24 -10.94 -16.87
C ALA A 222 -27.96 -11.50 -15.64
N PHE A 223 -27.74 -10.96 -14.43
CA PHE A 223 -28.37 -11.37 -13.18
C PHE A 223 -29.46 -10.37 -12.70
N THR A 224 -29.79 -9.36 -13.50
CA THR A 224 -30.78 -8.32 -13.13
C THR A 224 -32.14 -8.51 -13.78
N GLU A 225 -32.33 -9.58 -14.59
CA GLU A 225 -33.59 -9.94 -15.25
C GLU A 225 -34.33 -11.04 -14.46
#